data_c7dd577e32ad163a07defa5ad5199047
#
_entry.id   c7dd577e32ad163a07defa5ad5199047
#
_cell.length_a   1.000
_cell.length_b   1.000
_cell.length_c   1.000
_cell.angle_alpha   90.00
_cell.angle_beta   90.00
_cell.angle_gamma   90.00
#
_symmetry.space_group_name_H-M   'P 1'
#
loop_
_entity.id
_entity.type
_entity.pdbx_description
1 polymer ?
#
loop_
_entity_poly.entity_id
_entity_poly.type
_entity_poly.pdbx_seq_one_letter_code
_entity_poly.pdbx_strand_id
1 'polypeptide(L)'
;MNRNMTTTKSAQFDQKAATATPSHKEAPPSETILAKHANLVQDDPYRPTPQSVSTVRRLKEAAKCMLPDSLFLSMLHHKRIGRYPNLLRPATFNEKILQRNLRPDPRYISLTDKLLVREYIAAKIGEKHLIPLISAPEVFTREVFDALPGSFVMKANHGSTFVEIVRDKSETSFEKLQLLARQWLSTEFYYVARERHYRTIKPRIFFEQLLLDQAGQIPADYKLHCFGGRPGRPIIYILVISDRFGKATHGDVYDVDWNHLDVAIGYYKRSAKPAPRPKNLASVLDIAATLCEDFDYVRVDLYAPDNQVFFGELTFTPGAGVLPFTPDSIDYEWGKLLG
;
A
#
# COMPACT_ATOMS: atom_id res chain seq x y z
N MET A 1 39.15 -52.89 48.12
CA MET A 1 40.45 -52.39 48.60
C MET A 1 40.36 -50.84 48.53
N ASN A 2 40.50 -50.29 49.75
CA ASN A 2 41.02 -48.99 50.20
C ASN A 2 40.44 -47.73 49.52
N ARG A 3 39.62 -46.93 50.26
CA ARG A 3 39.93 -45.88 51.29
C ARG A 3 40.63 -44.68 50.67
N ASN A 4 40.24 -43.46 50.79
CA ASN A 4 39.96 -42.57 51.94
C ASN A 4 39.31 -41.29 51.38
N MET A 5 38.18 -40.72 51.89
CA MET A 5 38.09 -39.83 53.06
C MET A 5 39.02 -38.60 53.03
N THR A 6 38.45 -37.44 53.01
CA THR A 6 38.43 -36.33 54.01
C THR A 6 38.22 -34.98 53.27
N THR A 7 37.62 -33.93 53.67
CA THR A 7 36.88 -33.42 54.83
C THR A 7 36.39 -32.05 54.50
N THR A 8 35.17 -31.78 54.94
CA THR A 8 34.52 -30.51 55.32
C THR A 8 35.41 -29.28 55.48
N LYS A 9 34.86 -28.16 54.97
CA LYS A 9 34.77 -26.90 55.72
C LYS A 9 33.56 -26.06 55.28
N SER A 10 32.66 -25.87 56.23
CA SER A 10 31.58 -24.93 56.30
C SER A 10 32.13 -23.51 56.46
N ALA A 11 31.51 -22.56 55.78
CA ALA A 11 31.48 -21.17 56.25
C ALA A 11 30.11 -20.60 55.96
N GLN A 12 29.33 -20.42 57.02
CA GLN A 12 28.21 -19.51 57.12
C GLN A 12 28.75 -18.10 56.98
N PHE A 13 28.06 -17.24 56.22
CA PHE A 13 27.93 -15.84 56.58
C PHE A 13 26.66 -15.24 55.91
N ASP A 14 25.78 -14.87 56.78
CA ASP A 14 24.82 -13.76 56.83
C ASP A 14 23.95 -13.34 55.67
N GLN A 15 22.68 -13.49 55.99
CA GLN A 15 21.51 -12.77 55.46
C GLN A 15 21.71 -11.24 55.55
N LYS A 16 21.56 -10.56 54.41
CA LYS A 16 20.96 -9.24 54.39
C LYS A 16 19.99 -9.18 53.23
N ALA A 17 18.71 -9.17 53.59
CA ALA A 17 17.61 -8.85 52.72
C ALA A 17 17.75 -7.40 52.20
N ALA A 18 17.75 -7.28 50.88
CA ALA A 18 17.45 -6.01 50.24
C ALA A 18 16.35 -6.31 49.21
N THR A 19 15.15 -5.94 49.60
CA THR A 19 13.98 -5.86 48.77
C THR A 19 14.22 -4.82 47.68
N ALA A 20 14.46 -5.25 46.45
CA ALA A 20 14.41 -4.41 45.27
C ALA A 20 13.12 -4.74 44.51
N THR A 21 12.16 -3.84 44.65
CA THR A 21 10.95 -3.76 43.81
C THR A 21 11.36 -3.58 42.37
N PRO A 22 10.86 -4.36 41.41
CA PRO A 22 11.06 -4.07 39.98
C PRO A 22 10.28 -2.79 39.65
N SER A 23 10.98 -1.74 39.29
CA SER A 23 10.37 -0.55 38.70
C SER A 23 9.74 -0.92 37.36
N HIS A 24 8.42 -0.92 37.29
CA HIS A 24 7.69 -0.85 36.06
C HIS A 24 8.12 0.43 35.32
N LYS A 25 8.95 0.29 34.30
CA LYS A 25 9.11 1.32 33.29
C LYS A 25 7.82 1.33 32.49
N GLU A 26 7.01 2.34 32.72
CA GLU A 26 5.86 2.69 31.90
C GLU A 26 6.29 2.74 30.42
N ALA A 27 5.53 2.06 29.58
CA ALA A 27 5.65 2.16 28.13
C ALA A 27 5.31 3.60 27.72
N PRO A 28 6.03 4.22 26.78
CA PRO A 28 5.74 5.57 26.33
C PRO A 28 4.34 5.61 25.68
N PRO A 29 3.56 6.70 25.91
CA PRO A 29 2.18 6.78 25.48
C PRO A 29 2.03 6.72 23.96
N SER A 30 0.88 6.22 23.51
CA SER A 30 0.46 5.94 22.14
C SER A 30 0.58 7.09 21.12
N GLU A 31 0.85 8.31 21.56
CA GLU A 31 1.16 9.47 20.68
C GLU A 31 2.33 9.24 19.72
N THR A 32 3.26 8.36 20.08
CA THR A 32 4.47 8.11 19.27
C THR A 32 4.16 7.34 17.97
N ILE A 33 3.11 6.53 17.91
CA ILE A 33 2.74 5.75 16.71
C ILE A 33 2.01 6.65 15.72
N LEU A 34 1.12 7.52 16.18
CA LEU A 34 0.41 8.48 15.33
C LEU A 34 1.35 9.54 14.75
N ALA A 35 2.32 10.04 15.55
CA ALA A 35 3.35 10.95 15.08
C ALA A 35 4.33 10.28 14.09
N LYS A 36 4.66 9.00 14.28
CA LYS A 36 5.48 8.21 13.33
C LYS A 36 4.74 7.91 12.04
N HIS A 37 3.44 7.60 12.08
CA HIS A 37 2.60 7.50 10.87
C HIS A 37 2.53 8.82 10.12
N ALA A 38 2.41 9.94 10.83
CA ALA A 38 2.42 11.28 10.24
C ALA A 38 3.73 11.57 9.48
N ASN A 39 4.87 11.18 10.03
CA ASN A 39 6.19 11.48 9.45
C ASN A 39 6.56 10.55 8.28
N LEU A 40 6.16 9.26 8.31
CA LEU A 40 6.44 8.31 7.21
C LEU A 40 5.55 8.54 5.97
N VAL A 41 4.41 9.19 6.16
CA VAL A 41 3.47 9.54 5.09
C VAL A 41 3.62 11.02 4.68
N GLN A 42 4.54 11.77 5.29
CA GLN A 42 4.75 13.19 5.01
C GLN A 42 5.24 13.45 3.58
N ASP A 43 5.87 12.45 2.96
CA ASP A 43 6.35 12.49 1.57
C ASP A 43 5.41 11.82 0.56
N ASP A 44 4.25 11.29 0.98
CA ASP A 44 3.23 10.80 0.05
C ASP A 44 2.51 12.01 -0.57
N PRO A 45 2.75 12.28 -1.87
CA PRO A 45 2.17 13.43 -2.57
C PRO A 45 0.64 13.37 -2.69
N TYR A 46 0.04 12.24 -2.33
CA TYR A 46 -1.39 11.95 -2.47
C TYR A 46 -2.18 12.05 -1.17
N ARG A 47 -1.53 12.41 -0.05
CA ARG A 47 -2.22 12.53 1.23
C ARG A 47 -3.03 13.84 1.30
N PRO A 48 -4.35 13.79 1.52
CA PRO A 48 -5.11 14.98 1.92
C PRO A 48 -4.67 15.42 3.32
N THR A 49 -4.09 16.61 3.44
CA THR A 49 -3.70 17.17 4.73
C THR A 49 -4.90 17.78 5.44
N PRO A 50 -5.24 17.37 6.67
CA PRO A 50 -6.18 18.10 7.49
C PRO A 50 -5.43 19.27 8.12
N GLN A 51 -5.78 20.50 7.79
CA GLN A 51 -5.51 21.69 8.64
C GLN A 51 -6.05 22.98 8.02
N SER A 52 -6.21 24.02 8.84
CA SER A 52 -6.55 25.40 8.49
C SER A 52 -5.69 25.92 7.32
N VAL A 53 -6.22 25.78 6.12
CA VAL A 53 -5.51 26.13 4.88
C VAL A 53 -5.59 27.64 4.71
N SER A 54 -4.43 28.32 4.60
CA SER A 54 -4.39 29.76 4.34
C SER A 54 -5.16 30.10 3.06
N THR A 55 -5.78 31.29 3.00
CA THR A 55 -6.55 31.76 1.84
C THR A 55 -5.75 31.66 0.55
N VAL A 56 -4.45 31.93 0.60
CA VAL A 56 -3.54 31.80 -0.56
C VAL A 56 -3.44 30.36 -1.03
N ARG A 57 -3.39 29.38 -0.12
CA ARG A 57 -3.36 27.95 -0.48
C ARG A 57 -4.69 27.51 -1.08
N ARG A 58 -5.83 27.97 -0.57
CA ARG A 58 -7.16 27.70 -1.14
C ARG A 58 -7.28 28.24 -2.56
N LEU A 59 -6.81 29.46 -2.81
CA LEU A 59 -6.79 30.07 -4.15
C LEU A 59 -5.89 29.29 -5.12
N LYS A 60 -4.71 28.83 -4.67
CA LYS A 60 -3.81 27.99 -5.49
C LYS A 60 -4.44 26.63 -5.83
N GLU A 61 -5.10 25.99 -4.87
CA GLU A 61 -5.80 24.72 -5.13
C GLU A 61 -7.01 24.92 -6.07
N ALA A 62 -7.80 25.98 -5.89
CA ALA A 62 -8.87 26.34 -6.81
C ALA A 62 -8.35 26.60 -8.23
N ALA A 63 -7.26 27.35 -8.37
CA ALA A 63 -6.63 27.59 -9.68
C ALA A 63 -6.14 26.30 -10.34
N LYS A 64 -5.55 25.39 -9.58
CA LYS A 64 -5.18 24.05 -10.09
C LYS A 64 -6.40 23.27 -10.59
N CYS A 65 -7.54 23.36 -9.89
CA CYS A 65 -8.76 22.68 -10.31
C CYS A 65 -9.31 23.19 -11.65
N MET A 66 -9.00 24.41 -12.04
CA MET A 66 -9.40 25.01 -13.33
C MET A 66 -8.49 24.63 -14.50
N LEU A 67 -7.29 24.10 -14.24
CA LEU A 67 -6.37 23.72 -15.31
C LEU A 67 -6.93 22.52 -16.11
N PRO A 68 -6.80 22.53 -17.46
CA PRO A 68 -7.02 21.32 -18.25
C PRO A 68 -6.13 20.16 -17.77
N ASP A 69 -6.68 18.95 -17.76
CA ASP A 69 -5.94 17.76 -17.25
C ASP A 69 -4.59 17.56 -17.92
N SER A 70 -4.52 17.75 -19.26
CA SER A 70 -3.27 17.60 -20.01
C SER A 70 -2.19 18.59 -19.54
N LEU A 71 -2.57 19.83 -19.26
CA LEU A 71 -1.64 20.84 -18.76
C LEU A 71 -1.21 20.53 -17.31
N PHE A 72 -2.17 20.21 -16.44
CA PHE A 72 -1.88 19.82 -15.06
C PHE A 72 -0.92 18.63 -15.00
N LEU A 73 -1.21 17.56 -15.76
CA LEU A 73 -0.41 16.35 -15.81
C LEU A 73 0.98 16.62 -16.40
N SER A 74 1.09 17.48 -17.43
CA SER A 74 2.40 17.85 -17.99
C SER A 74 3.27 18.62 -16.98
N MET A 75 2.66 19.54 -16.23
CA MET A 75 3.37 20.28 -15.17
C MET A 75 3.77 19.36 -14.03
N LEU A 76 2.88 18.44 -13.64
CA LEU A 76 3.17 17.45 -12.59
C LEU A 76 4.30 16.51 -13.01
N HIS A 77 4.27 16.02 -14.26
CA HIS A 77 5.34 15.19 -14.83
C HIS A 77 6.68 15.92 -14.85
N HIS A 78 6.70 17.17 -15.33
CA HIS A 78 7.94 17.97 -15.30
C HIS A 78 8.47 18.14 -13.87
N LYS A 79 7.61 18.44 -12.92
CA LYS A 79 7.98 18.59 -11.51
C LYS A 79 8.57 17.30 -10.90
N ARG A 80 8.09 16.13 -11.29
CA ARG A 80 8.45 14.84 -10.68
C ARG A 80 9.57 14.12 -11.41
N ILE A 81 9.56 14.19 -12.74
CA ILE A 81 10.49 13.46 -13.62
C ILE A 81 11.62 14.38 -14.16
N GLY A 82 11.44 15.71 -14.10
CA GLY A 82 12.43 16.68 -14.59
C GLY A 82 12.30 17.03 -16.07
N ARG A 83 11.37 16.42 -16.83
CA ARG A 83 11.10 16.69 -18.24
C ARG A 83 9.60 16.82 -18.51
N TYR A 84 9.22 17.54 -19.56
CA TYR A 84 7.85 17.56 -20.03
C TYR A 84 7.53 16.28 -20.82
N PRO A 85 6.31 15.70 -20.65
CA PRO A 85 5.93 14.47 -21.36
C PRO A 85 5.58 14.75 -22.82
N ASN A 86 5.89 13.81 -23.71
CA ASN A 86 5.36 13.80 -25.08
C ASN A 86 4.02 13.07 -25.13
N LEU A 87 2.93 13.80 -24.91
CA LEU A 87 1.57 13.24 -24.92
C LEU A 87 1.07 12.85 -26.32
N LEU A 88 1.70 13.34 -27.39
CA LEU A 88 1.29 13.02 -28.77
C LEU A 88 1.95 11.71 -29.26
N ARG A 89 3.20 11.50 -28.91
CA ARG A 89 3.98 10.31 -29.28
C ARG A 89 4.70 9.77 -28.03
N PRO A 90 3.97 9.14 -27.10
CA PRO A 90 4.54 8.66 -25.84
C PRO A 90 5.55 7.55 -26.09
N ALA A 91 6.75 7.71 -25.57
CA ALA A 91 7.83 6.75 -25.66
C ALA A 91 8.10 6.03 -24.34
N THR A 92 7.90 6.74 -23.21
CA THR A 92 8.18 6.20 -21.89
C THR A 92 6.94 5.57 -21.25
N PHE A 93 7.16 4.73 -20.26
CA PHE A 93 6.06 4.14 -19.47
C PHE A 93 5.19 5.24 -18.83
N ASN A 94 5.82 6.22 -18.18
CA ASN A 94 5.08 7.32 -17.56
C ASN A 94 4.23 8.09 -18.57
N GLU A 95 4.74 8.40 -19.75
CA GLU A 95 3.98 9.11 -20.81
C GLU A 95 2.77 8.28 -21.27
N LYS A 96 2.91 6.96 -21.41
CA LYS A 96 1.80 6.06 -21.77
C LYS A 96 0.76 5.97 -20.66
N ILE A 97 1.18 5.95 -19.40
CA ILE A 97 0.27 6.01 -18.25
C ILE A 97 -0.45 7.36 -18.19
N LEU A 98 0.20 8.49 -18.52
CA LEU A 98 -0.48 9.78 -18.64
C LEU A 98 -1.56 9.77 -19.71
N GLN A 99 -1.33 9.11 -20.86
CA GLN A 99 -2.39 8.97 -21.87
C GLN A 99 -3.58 8.16 -21.35
N ARG A 100 -3.34 7.11 -20.55
CA ARG A 100 -4.41 6.34 -19.87
C ARG A 100 -5.19 7.20 -18.89
N ASN A 101 -4.54 8.08 -18.15
CA ASN A 101 -5.22 9.04 -17.28
C ASN A 101 -6.16 9.98 -18.06
N LEU A 102 -5.72 10.43 -19.24
CA LEU A 102 -6.52 11.31 -20.10
C LEU A 102 -7.65 10.60 -20.82
N ARG A 103 -7.48 9.31 -21.12
CA ARG A 103 -8.44 8.45 -21.86
C ARG A 103 -8.52 7.07 -21.25
N PRO A 104 -9.05 6.94 -20.01
CA PRO A 104 -9.13 5.65 -19.35
C PRO A 104 -10.13 4.72 -20.07
N ASP A 105 -9.83 3.42 -20.05
CA ASP A 105 -10.80 2.39 -20.36
C ASP A 105 -11.96 2.49 -19.35
N PRO A 106 -13.24 2.51 -19.80
CA PRO A 106 -14.38 2.57 -18.89
C PRO A 106 -14.41 1.48 -17.82
N ARG A 107 -13.81 0.29 -18.09
CA ARG A 107 -13.69 -0.80 -17.13
C ARG A 107 -12.87 -0.43 -15.89
N TYR A 108 -11.94 0.54 -16.01
CA TYR A 108 -11.11 0.95 -14.88
C TYR A 108 -11.92 1.51 -13.72
N ILE A 109 -13.12 2.07 -13.98
CA ILE A 109 -14.00 2.62 -12.93
C ILE A 109 -14.38 1.51 -11.93
N SER A 110 -14.97 0.41 -12.42
CA SER A 110 -15.41 -0.70 -11.58
C SER A 110 -14.23 -1.52 -11.03
N LEU A 111 -13.15 -1.65 -11.80
CA LEU A 111 -11.98 -2.45 -11.42
C LEU A 111 -11.04 -1.73 -10.44
N THR A 112 -11.14 -0.41 -10.33
CA THR A 112 -10.41 0.39 -9.33
C THR A 112 -11.22 0.62 -8.06
N ASP A 113 -12.56 0.55 -8.15
CA ASP A 113 -13.44 0.55 -6.98
C ASP A 113 -13.19 -0.71 -6.16
N LYS A 114 -12.67 -0.54 -4.92
CA LYS A 114 -12.26 -1.66 -4.05
C LYS A 114 -13.39 -2.58 -3.60
N LEU A 115 -14.65 -2.16 -3.76
CA LEU A 115 -15.82 -2.99 -3.50
C LEU A 115 -16.29 -3.70 -4.77
N LEU A 116 -16.41 -2.98 -5.90
CA LEU A 116 -16.92 -3.56 -7.15
C LEU A 116 -15.94 -4.55 -7.77
N VAL A 117 -14.64 -4.32 -7.66
CA VAL A 117 -13.61 -5.24 -8.19
C VAL A 117 -13.70 -6.65 -7.60
N ARG A 118 -14.30 -6.80 -6.42
CA ARG A 118 -14.38 -8.10 -5.72
C ARG A 118 -15.14 -9.16 -6.54
N GLU A 119 -16.19 -8.77 -7.26
CA GLU A 119 -16.94 -9.67 -8.15
C GLU A 119 -16.05 -10.18 -9.30
N TYR A 120 -15.29 -9.29 -9.94
CA TYR A 120 -14.35 -9.66 -10.98
C TYR A 120 -13.28 -10.62 -10.46
N ILE A 121 -12.71 -10.33 -9.30
CA ILE A 121 -11.67 -11.17 -8.67
C ILE A 121 -12.22 -12.54 -8.29
N ALA A 122 -13.42 -12.60 -7.69
CA ALA A 122 -14.07 -13.88 -7.37
C ALA A 122 -14.29 -14.75 -8.61
N ALA A 123 -14.72 -14.14 -9.71
CA ALA A 123 -14.93 -14.84 -10.99
C ALA A 123 -13.62 -15.31 -11.64
N LYS A 124 -12.54 -14.52 -11.58
CA LYS A 124 -11.27 -14.81 -12.25
C LYS A 124 -10.37 -15.80 -11.50
N ILE A 125 -10.23 -15.63 -10.19
CA ILE A 125 -9.27 -16.40 -9.38
C ILE A 125 -9.91 -17.08 -8.14
N GLY A 126 -11.18 -16.82 -7.87
CA GLY A 126 -11.94 -17.41 -6.78
C GLY A 126 -11.98 -16.56 -5.50
N GLU A 127 -13.08 -16.69 -4.74
CA GLU A 127 -13.35 -15.93 -3.51
C GLU A 127 -12.29 -16.12 -2.41
N LYS A 128 -11.63 -17.28 -2.39
CA LYS A 128 -10.56 -17.60 -1.42
C LYS A 128 -9.38 -16.62 -1.45
N HIS A 129 -9.24 -15.85 -2.53
CA HIS A 129 -8.20 -14.82 -2.70
C HIS A 129 -8.67 -13.43 -2.31
N LEU A 130 -9.93 -13.26 -1.90
CA LEU A 130 -10.42 -12.00 -1.36
C LEU A 130 -10.18 -11.91 0.14
N ILE A 131 -9.69 -10.77 0.61
CA ILE A 131 -9.66 -10.50 2.05
C ILE A 131 -11.10 -10.51 2.55
N PRO A 132 -11.43 -11.25 3.64
CA PRO A 132 -12.80 -11.32 4.15
C PRO A 132 -13.37 -9.93 4.43
N LEU A 133 -14.51 -9.63 3.82
CA LEU A 133 -15.25 -8.40 4.04
C LEU A 133 -16.09 -8.57 5.34
N ILE A 134 -15.84 -7.67 6.31
CA ILE A 134 -16.61 -7.67 7.57
C ILE A 134 -17.92 -6.91 7.38
N SER A 135 -17.84 -5.70 6.78
CA SER A 135 -19.00 -4.84 6.56
C SER A 135 -18.72 -3.80 5.48
N ALA A 136 -19.74 -3.47 4.70
CA ALA A 136 -19.73 -2.35 3.74
C ALA A 136 -21.02 -1.54 3.86
N PRO A 137 -21.23 -0.82 4.97
CA PRO A 137 -22.48 -0.13 5.24
C PRO A 137 -22.68 1.06 4.31
N GLU A 138 -23.93 1.46 4.07
CA GLU A 138 -24.23 2.73 3.38
C GLU A 138 -23.87 3.94 4.23
N VAL A 139 -24.07 3.82 5.56
CA VAL A 139 -23.73 4.84 6.54
C VAL A 139 -22.96 4.19 7.69
N PHE A 140 -21.81 4.76 8.04
CA PHE A 140 -21.05 4.30 9.21
C PHE A 140 -21.65 4.89 10.49
N THR A 141 -22.36 4.04 11.24
CA THR A 141 -23.05 4.38 12.49
C THR A 141 -22.36 3.77 13.71
N ARG A 142 -22.80 4.16 14.91
CA ARG A 142 -22.32 3.61 16.17
C ARG A 142 -22.58 2.10 16.25
N GLU A 143 -23.72 1.65 15.83
CA GLU A 143 -24.11 0.22 15.84
C GLU A 143 -23.20 -0.60 14.92
N VAL A 144 -22.82 -0.04 13.75
CA VAL A 144 -21.83 -0.67 12.87
C VAL A 144 -20.49 -0.79 13.58
N PHE A 145 -20.02 0.29 14.22
CA PHE A 145 -18.76 0.26 14.97
C PHE A 145 -18.81 -0.77 16.11
N ASP A 146 -19.91 -0.82 16.88
CA ASP A 146 -20.03 -1.72 18.03
C ASP A 146 -20.01 -3.19 17.59
N ALA A 147 -20.54 -3.51 16.39
CA ALA A 147 -20.54 -4.84 15.80
C ALA A 147 -19.19 -5.27 15.20
N LEU A 148 -18.21 -4.35 14.99
CA LEU A 148 -16.89 -4.71 14.47
C LEU A 148 -16.10 -5.54 15.48
N PRO A 149 -15.25 -6.49 15.00
CA PRO A 149 -14.37 -7.29 15.86
C PRO A 149 -13.31 -6.45 16.56
N GLY A 150 -12.52 -7.09 17.43
CA GLY A 150 -11.42 -6.43 18.17
C GLY A 150 -10.30 -5.88 17.28
N SER A 151 -10.13 -6.45 16.07
CA SER A 151 -9.17 -5.94 15.08
C SER A 151 -9.78 -5.95 13.68
N PHE A 152 -9.47 -4.94 12.87
CA PHE A 152 -9.98 -4.78 11.51
C PHE A 152 -9.21 -3.73 10.73
N VAL A 153 -9.48 -3.62 9.44
CA VAL A 153 -8.99 -2.54 8.58
C VAL A 153 -10.19 -1.77 8.04
N MET A 154 -10.24 -0.45 8.30
CA MET A 154 -11.20 0.46 7.67
C MET A 154 -10.60 1.03 6.40
N LYS A 155 -11.36 1.03 5.31
CA LYS A 155 -10.93 1.54 4.00
C LYS A 155 -12.04 2.38 3.35
N ALA A 156 -11.65 3.26 2.40
CA ALA A 156 -12.58 3.79 1.42
C ALA A 156 -12.29 3.21 0.03
N ASN A 157 -13.37 3.06 -0.80
CA ASN A 157 -13.28 2.36 -2.08
C ASN A 157 -12.69 3.19 -3.22
N HIS A 158 -12.70 4.53 -3.13
CA HIS A 158 -12.58 5.49 -4.23
C HIS A 158 -11.24 6.24 -4.31
N GLY A 159 -10.16 5.66 -3.76
CA GLY A 159 -8.85 6.31 -3.79
C GLY A 159 -7.74 5.43 -3.24
N SER A 160 -6.53 5.96 -3.18
CA SER A 160 -5.39 5.33 -2.51
C SER A 160 -5.15 5.97 -1.13
N THR A 161 -4.40 5.27 -0.26
CA THR A 161 -4.05 5.73 1.10
C THR A 161 -5.22 5.87 2.09
N PHE A 162 -6.46 5.65 1.68
CA PHE A 162 -7.64 5.63 2.55
C PHE A 162 -7.73 4.30 3.31
N VAL A 163 -6.82 4.11 4.26
CA VAL A 163 -6.66 2.88 5.05
C VAL A 163 -6.34 3.25 6.49
N GLU A 164 -7.11 2.72 7.44
CA GLU A 164 -6.83 2.78 8.87
C GLU A 164 -6.79 1.36 9.43
N ILE A 165 -5.65 0.98 10.02
CA ILE A 165 -5.43 -0.34 10.59
C ILE A 165 -5.70 -0.27 12.08
N VAL A 166 -6.73 -0.98 12.52
CA VAL A 166 -7.09 -1.10 13.94
C VAL A 166 -6.64 -2.49 14.42
N ARG A 167 -5.55 -2.53 15.18
CA ARG A 167 -5.04 -3.76 15.79
C ARG A 167 -5.77 -4.11 17.07
N ASP A 168 -6.21 -3.10 17.81
CA ASP A 168 -7.02 -3.21 19.00
C ASP A 168 -8.10 -2.12 18.97
N LYS A 169 -9.37 -2.55 18.93
CA LYS A 169 -10.53 -1.65 18.92
C LYS A 169 -10.62 -0.79 20.18
N SER A 170 -10.06 -1.26 21.31
CA SER A 170 -10.04 -0.50 22.56
C SER A 170 -9.14 0.74 22.50
N GLU A 171 -8.18 0.80 21.56
CA GLU A 171 -7.29 1.93 21.34
C GLU A 171 -7.87 3.00 20.39
N THR A 172 -9.09 2.80 19.89
CA THR A 172 -9.77 3.75 18.98
C THR A 172 -11.21 4.01 19.46
N SER A 173 -11.90 4.94 18.80
CA SER A 173 -13.31 5.21 19.10
C SER A 173 -14.11 5.42 17.82
N PHE A 174 -15.44 5.28 17.94
CA PHE A 174 -16.37 5.56 16.85
C PHE A 174 -16.17 6.99 16.30
N GLU A 175 -16.05 7.98 17.21
CA GLU A 175 -15.92 9.39 16.84
C GLU A 175 -14.66 9.65 16.01
N LYS A 176 -13.51 9.04 16.42
CA LYS A 176 -12.25 9.13 15.68
C LYS A 176 -12.39 8.54 14.28
N LEU A 177 -12.92 7.32 14.14
CA LEU A 177 -13.08 6.66 12.86
C LEU A 177 -14.16 7.35 12.00
N GLN A 178 -15.23 7.86 12.60
CA GLN A 178 -16.27 8.61 11.89
C GLN A 178 -15.71 9.93 11.31
N LEU A 179 -14.86 10.64 12.08
CA LEU A 179 -14.20 11.85 11.58
C LEU A 179 -13.33 11.53 10.37
N LEU A 180 -12.54 10.47 10.45
CA LEU A 180 -11.69 9.99 9.35
C LEU A 180 -12.53 9.58 8.13
N ALA A 181 -13.61 8.83 8.35
CA ALA A 181 -14.54 8.44 7.31
C ALA A 181 -15.16 9.65 6.59
N ARG A 182 -15.61 10.67 7.34
CA ARG A 182 -16.13 11.91 6.76
C ARG A 182 -15.10 12.64 5.89
N GLN A 183 -13.85 12.70 6.35
CA GLN A 183 -12.74 13.30 5.58
C GLN A 183 -12.53 12.54 4.26
N TRP A 184 -12.46 11.21 4.29
CA TRP A 184 -12.29 10.41 3.08
C TRP A 184 -13.47 10.55 2.13
N LEU A 185 -14.70 10.41 2.62
CA LEU A 185 -15.92 10.51 1.81
C LEU A 185 -16.11 11.88 1.15
N SER A 186 -15.58 12.95 1.77
CA SER A 186 -15.62 14.31 1.20
C SER A 186 -14.47 14.61 0.23
N THR A 187 -13.50 13.68 0.08
CA THR A 187 -12.33 13.88 -0.77
C THR A 187 -12.63 13.42 -2.19
N GLU A 188 -12.63 14.35 -3.14
CA GLU A 188 -12.65 14.02 -4.56
C GLU A 188 -11.26 13.61 -5.04
N PHE A 189 -10.96 12.30 -5.00
CA PHE A 189 -9.63 11.76 -5.28
C PHE A 189 -9.11 12.11 -6.68
N TYR A 190 -10.01 12.27 -7.66
CA TYR A 190 -9.65 12.75 -9.00
C TYR A 190 -8.76 13.99 -8.99
N TYR A 191 -9.02 14.96 -8.11
CA TYR A 191 -8.25 16.21 -8.08
C TYR A 191 -6.82 16.04 -7.54
N VAL A 192 -6.48 14.91 -6.95
CA VAL A 192 -5.13 14.64 -6.43
C VAL A 192 -4.14 14.51 -7.59
N ALA A 193 -4.47 13.68 -8.58
CA ALA A 193 -3.56 13.37 -9.69
C ALA A 193 -4.25 13.26 -11.06
N ARG A 194 -5.48 13.74 -11.18
CA ARG A 194 -6.28 13.74 -12.42
C ARG A 194 -6.49 12.35 -13.02
N GLU A 195 -6.56 11.33 -12.17
CA GLU A 195 -6.92 9.97 -12.58
C GLU A 195 -8.43 9.89 -12.82
N ARG A 196 -8.84 10.02 -14.08
CA ARG A 196 -10.26 10.24 -14.49
C ARG A 196 -11.19 9.12 -14.07
N HIS A 197 -10.73 7.89 -13.98
CA HIS A 197 -11.55 6.75 -13.57
C HIS A 197 -12.03 6.85 -12.11
N TYR A 198 -11.33 7.60 -11.22
CA TYR A 198 -11.82 7.85 -9.86
C TYR A 198 -12.98 8.85 -9.79
N ARG A 199 -13.20 9.67 -10.82
CA ARG A 199 -14.16 10.77 -10.76
C ARG A 199 -15.61 10.34 -10.53
N THR A 200 -15.97 9.15 -10.99
CA THR A 200 -17.35 8.64 -10.98
C THR A 200 -17.57 7.52 -9.96
N ILE A 201 -16.54 7.13 -9.23
CA ILE A 201 -16.68 6.14 -8.15
C ILE A 201 -17.44 6.77 -7.00
N LYS A 202 -18.59 6.19 -6.63
CA LYS A 202 -19.37 6.63 -5.47
C LYS A 202 -18.61 6.29 -4.18
N PRO A 203 -18.23 7.30 -3.37
CA PRO A 203 -17.47 7.07 -2.14
C PRO A 203 -18.23 6.21 -1.14
N ARG A 204 -17.56 5.18 -0.59
CA ARG A 204 -18.08 4.29 0.46
C ARG A 204 -16.97 3.88 1.42
N ILE A 205 -17.34 3.70 2.69
CA ILE A 205 -16.47 3.08 3.70
C ILE A 205 -16.79 1.59 3.79
N PHE A 206 -15.76 0.78 4.02
CA PHE A 206 -15.92 -0.64 4.27
C PHE A 206 -14.84 -1.14 5.24
N PHE A 207 -15.09 -2.32 5.80
CA PHE A 207 -14.25 -2.95 6.82
C PHE A 207 -13.87 -4.35 6.37
N GLU A 208 -12.58 -4.65 6.43
CA GLU A 208 -12.01 -5.95 6.11
C GLU A 208 -11.27 -6.53 7.30
N GLN A 209 -11.10 -7.85 7.28
CA GLN A 209 -10.26 -8.55 8.24
C GLN A 209 -8.82 -8.01 8.17
N LEU A 210 -8.20 -7.80 9.32
CA LEU A 210 -6.77 -7.51 9.40
C LEU A 210 -5.98 -8.78 9.06
N LEU A 211 -5.20 -8.73 7.98
CA LEU A 211 -4.29 -9.81 7.62
C LEU A 211 -3.02 -9.71 8.46
N LEU A 212 -2.65 -10.83 9.08
CA LEU A 212 -1.39 -11.00 9.79
C LEU A 212 -0.75 -12.32 9.33
N ASP A 213 0.58 -12.35 9.28
CA ASP A 213 1.35 -13.58 9.10
C ASP A 213 1.43 -14.40 10.41
N GLN A 214 2.07 -15.56 10.38
CA GLN A 214 2.25 -16.42 11.57
C GLN A 214 3.05 -15.74 12.69
N ALA A 215 3.83 -14.71 12.38
CA ALA A 215 4.55 -13.92 13.37
C ALA A 215 3.73 -12.72 13.90
N GLY A 216 2.45 -12.59 13.50
CA GLY A 216 1.58 -11.46 13.88
C GLY A 216 1.96 -10.13 13.20
N GLN A 217 2.72 -10.19 12.11
CA GLN A 217 3.10 -9.02 11.34
C GLN A 217 2.18 -8.80 10.14
N ILE A 218 2.04 -7.54 9.73
CA ILE A 218 1.36 -7.22 8.48
C ILE A 218 2.22 -7.73 7.32
N PRO A 219 1.68 -8.56 6.41
CA PRO A 219 2.45 -9.14 5.32
C PRO A 219 3.00 -8.08 4.38
N ALA A 220 4.09 -8.40 3.68
CA ALA A 220 4.65 -7.56 2.65
C ALA A 220 3.63 -7.33 1.51
N ASP A 221 3.69 -6.14 0.91
CA ASP A 221 2.86 -5.73 -0.21
C ASP A 221 3.65 -5.99 -1.51
N TYR A 222 3.20 -6.98 -2.29
CA TYR A 222 3.78 -7.34 -3.59
C TYR A 222 3.03 -6.60 -4.70
N LYS A 223 3.71 -5.69 -5.38
CA LYS A 223 3.16 -4.91 -6.49
C LYS A 223 3.72 -5.45 -7.81
N LEU A 224 2.93 -6.27 -8.50
CA LEU A 224 3.35 -6.90 -9.73
C LEU A 224 2.97 -6.03 -10.93
N HIS A 225 3.97 -5.45 -11.59
CA HIS A 225 3.81 -4.73 -12.85
C HIS A 225 3.75 -5.73 -14.00
N CYS A 226 2.55 -6.02 -14.48
CA CYS A 226 2.29 -7.04 -15.48
C CYS A 226 2.07 -6.40 -16.85
N PHE A 227 2.90 -6.74 -17.84
CA PHE A 227 2.83 -6.28 -19.21
C PHE A 227 2.28 -7.42 -20.08
N GLY A 228 0.99 -7.32 -20.43
CA GLY A 228 0.26 -8.23 -21.30
C GLY A 228 0.27 -7.76 -22.76
N GLY A 229 -0.77 -8.13 -23.50
CA GLY A 229 -0.95 -7.67 -24.89
C GLY A 229 -0.01 -8.31 -25.92
N ARG A 230 0.80 -9.29 -25.50
CA ARG A 230 1.71 -10.07 -26.37
C ARG A 230 1.34 -11.55 -26.31
N PRO A 231 1.58 -12.33 -27.38
CA PRO A 231 1.44 -13.78 -27.31
C PRO A 231 2.34 -14.37 -26.21
N GLY A 232 1.79 -15.27 -25.42
CA GLY A 232 2.49 -15.94 -24.32
C GLY A 232 2.19 -15.34 -22.93
N ARG A 233 3.00 -15.73 -21.94
CA ARG A 233 2.87 -15.19 -20.56
C ARG A 233 3.25 -13.71 -20.52
N PRO A 234 2.61 -12.91 -19.65
CA PRO A 234 2.99 -11.50 -19.46
C PRO A 234 4.41 -11.38 -18.91
N ILE A 235 5.09 -10.29 -19.25
CA ILE A 235 6.33 -9.90 -18.58
C ILE A 235 5.94 -9.28 -17.23
N ILE A 236 6.55 -9.74 -16.14
CA ILE A 236 6.21 -9.31 -14.79
C ILE A 236 7.47 -8.81 -14.06
N TYR A 237 7.38 -7.63 -13.48
CA TYR A 237 8.34 -7.12 -12.49
C TYR A 237 7.64 -6.97 -11.15
N ILE A 238 8.31 -7.37 -10.08
CA ILE A 238 7.74 -7.41 -8.72
C ILE A 238 8.40 -6.31 -7.89
N LEU A 239 7.63 -5.29 -7.51
CA LEU A 239 8.06 -4.31 -6.51
C LEU A 239 7.56 -4.78 -5.13
N VAL A 240 8.48 -5.12 -4.25
CA VAL A 240 8.19 -5.53 -2.86
C VAL A 240 8.32 -4.32 -1.95
N ILE A 241 7.22 -3.95 -1.31
CA ILE A 241 7.23 -2.90 -0.28
C ILE A 241 7.35 -3.56 1.09
N SER A 242 8.49 -3.35 1.74
CA SER A 242 8.78 -3.89 3.06
C SER A 242 8.86 -2.78 4.11
N ASP A 243 8.66 -3.17 5.38
CA ASP A 243 8.69 -2.28 6.55
C ASP A 243 7.79 -1.04 6.42
N ARG A 244 6.64 -1.19 5.71
CA ARG A 244 5.71 -0.08 5.40
C ARG A 244 5.23 0.68 6.64
N PHE A 245 5.19 0.02 7.79
CA PHE A 245 4.74 0.59 9.07
C PHE A 245 5.86 0.65 10.10
N GLY A 246 7.11 0.37 9.70
CA GLY A 246 8.29 0.37 10.53
C GLY A 246 9.08 1.69 10.53
N LYS A 247 10.40 1.60 10.71
CA LYS A 247 11.28 2.77 10.79
C LYS A 247 11.63 3.37 9.42
N ALA A 248 11.66 2.54 8.37
CA ALA A 248 11.99 2.97 7.01
C ALA A 248 11.34 2.03 6.00
N THR A 249 10.43 2.57 5.19
CA THR A 249 9.84 1.82 4.08
C THR A 249 10.85 1.65 2.96
N HIS A 250 11.01 0.39 2.49
CA HIS A 250 11.86 0.05 1.37
C HIS A 250 11.04 -0.48 0.20
N GLY A 251 11.56 -0.27 -1.02
CA GLY A 251 10.99 -0.81 -2.25
C GLY A 251 12.06 -1.47 -3.08
N ASP A 252 11.99 -2.78 -3.24
CA ASP A 252 12.95 -3.59 -3.97
C ASP A 252 12.29 -4.25 -5.17
N VAL A 253 12.95 -4.19 -6.33
CA VAL A 253 12.41 -4.72 -7.58
C VAL A 253 13.05 -6.07 -7.90
N TYR A 254 12.22 -7.05 -8.27
CA TYR A 254 12.63 -8.39 -8.64
C TYR A 254 12.04 -8.78 -10.00
N ASP A 255 12.73 -9.68 -10.70
CA ASP A 255 12.15 -10.42 -11.83
C ASP A 255 11.35 -11.65 -11.34
N VAL A 256 10.84 -12.44 -12.29
CA VAL A 256 10.04 -13.65 -12.00
C VAL A 256 10.85 -14.77 -11.36
N ASP A 257 12.18 -14.79 -11.53
CA ASP A 257 13.09 -15.76 -10.92
C ASP A 257 13.58 -15.32 -9.54
N TRP A 258 13.09 -14.16 -9.08
CA TRP A 258 13.47 -13.52 -7.82
C TRP A 258 14.89 -12.95 -7.81
N ASN A 259 15.44 -12.59 -8.97
CA ASN A 259 16.68 -11.83 -9.02
C ASN A 259 16.40 -10.38 -8.60
N HIS A 260 17.18 -9.87 -7.63
CA HIS A 260 17.08 -8.49 -7.16
C HIS A 260 17.68 -7.55 -8.20
N LEU A 261 16.87 -6.69 -8.78
CA LEU A 261 17.26 -5.78 -9.85
C LEU A 261 17.84 -4.48 -9.30
N ASP A 262 18.80 -3.90 -10.01
CA ASP A 262 19.34 -2.58 -9.67
C ASP A 262 18.43 -1.46 -10.20
N VAL A 263 17.20 -1.46 -9.72
CA VAL A 263 16.12 -0.55 -10.12
C VAL A 263 15.45 0.00 -8.88
N ALA A 264 15.23 1.31 -8.84
CA ALA A 264 14.34 1.94 -7.88
C ALA A 264 13.14 2.58 -8.59
N ILE A 265 11.95 2.43 -8.01
CA ILE A 265 10.68 2.96 -8.52
C ILE A 265 10.07 3.89 -7.47
N GLY A 266 9.70 5.11 -7.89
CA GLY A 266 9.13 6.10 -6.99
C GLY A 266 10.17 6.66 -6.03
N TYR A 267 9.77 6.84 -4.78
CA TYR A 267 10.60 7.45 -3.73
C TYR A 267 11.11 6.43 -2.70
N TYR A 268 10.88 5.15 -2.93
CA TYR A 268 11.35 4.10 -2.03
C TYR A 268 12.85 3.95 -2.11
N LYS A 269 13.47 3.80 -0.94
CA LYS A 269 14.88 3.42 -0.86
C LYS A 269 15.00 1.91 -1.02
N ARG A 270 16.07 1.46 -1.67
CA ARG A 270 16.37 0.03 -1.72
C ARG A 270 16.85 -0.45 -0.35
N SER A 271 16.50 -1.68 0.00
CA SER A 271 17.00 -2.31 1.22
C SER A 271 18.47 -2.70 1.09
N ALA A 272 19.18 -2.73 2.21
CA ALA A 272 20.57 -3.20 2.24
C ALA A 272 20.67 -4.72 2.00
N LYS A 273 19.58 -5.46 2.22
CA LYS A 273 19.49 -6.91 2.02
C LYS A 273 18.24 -7.23 1.21
N PRO A 274 18.36 -8.06 0.15
CA PRO A 274 17.20 -8.51 -0.60
C PRO A 274 16.17 -9.21 0.31
N ALA A 275 14.89 -9.01 0.00
CA ALA A 275 13.81 -9.73 0.68
C ALA A 275 13.92 -11.24 0.40
N PRO A 276 13.59 -12.11 1.35
CA PRO A 276 13.59 -13.55 1.12
C PRO A 276 12.55 -13.91 0.05
N ARG A 277 12.88 -14.86 -0.81
CA ARG A 277 11.95 -15.38 -1.81
C ARG A 277 10.73 -15.99 -1.12
N PRO A 278 9.49 -15.56 -1.45
CA PRO A 278 8.30 -16.14 -0.86
C PRO A 278 8.12 -17.59 -1.32
N LYS A 279 7.71 -18.47 -0.40
CA LYS A 279 7.53 -19.91 -0.67
C LYS A 279 6.46 -20.16 -1.76
N ASN A 280 5.48 -19.28 -1.84
CA ASN A 280 4.34 -19.34 -2.75
C ASN A 280 4.49 -18.41 -3.97
N LEU A 281 5.73 -18.03 -4.35
CA LEU A 281 5.98 -17.14 -5.50
C LEU A 281 5.31 -17.63 -6.79
N ALA A 282 5.31 -18.93 -7.06
CA ALA A 282 4.64 -19.48 -8.25
C ALA A 282 3.15 -19.13 -8.28
N SER A 283 2.45 -19.29 -7.14
CA SER A 283 1.02 -18.92 -7.03
C SER A 283 0.81 -17.41 -7.18
N VAL A 284 1.72 -16.59 -6.64
CA VAL A 284 1.66 -15.11 -6.78
C VAL A 284 1.77 -14.73 -8.26
N LEU A 285 2.71 -15.33 -9.00
CA LEU A 285 2.92 -15.08 -10.42
C LEU A 285 1.77 -15.59 -11.30
N ASP A 286 1.23 -16.78 -11.00
CA ASP A 286 0.10 -17.35 -11.76
C ASP A 286 -1.17 -16.50 -11.58
N ILE A 287 -1.46 -16.04 -10.35
CA ILE A 287 -2.58 -15.13 -10.07
C ILE A 287 -2.40 -13.81 -10.81
N ALA A 288 -1.21 -13.21 -10.76
CA ALA A 288 -0.94 -11.96 -11.44
C ALA A 288 -1.05 -12.09 -12.97
N ALA A 289 -0.55 -13.19 -13.53
CA ALA A 289 -0.68 -13.49 -14.96
C ALA A 289 -2.14 -13.63 -15.38
N THR A 290 -2.95 -14.39 -14.62
CA THR A 290 -4.40 -14.57 -14.88
C THR A 290 -5.16 -13.22 -14.83
N LEU A 291 -4.85 -12.36 -13.86
CA LEU A 291 -5.47 -11.04 -13.76
C LEU A 291 -4.99 -10.05 -14.84
N CYS A 292 -3.84 -10.31 -15.46
CA CYS A 292 -3.31 -9.50 -16.56
C CYS A 292 -3.88 -9.87 -17.94
N GLU A 293 -4.50 -11.05 -18.10
CA GLU A 293 -4.96 -11.58 -19.42
C GLU A 293 -5.82 -10.61 -20.21
N ASP A 294 -6.67 -9.83 -19.52
CA ASP A 294 -7.63 -8.91 -20.15
C ASP A 294 -7.04 -7.53 -20.44
N PHE A 295 -5.73 -7.30 -20.14
CA PHE A 295 -5.10 -5.99 -20.20
C PHE A 295 -3.72 -6.04 -20.88
N ASP A 296 -3.39 -4.97 -21.58
CA ASP A 296 -2.03 -4.74 -22.12
C ASP A 296 -1.05 -4.39 -20.98
N TYR A 297 -1.56 -3.81 -19.89
CA TYR A 297 -0.83 -3.55 -18.65
C TYR A 297 -1.79 -3.41 -17.47
N VAL A 298 -1.42 -4.00 -16.36
CA VAL A 298 -2.03 -3.75 -15.05
C VAL A 298 -0.99 -3.99 -13.95
N ARG A 299 -1.00 -3.19 -12.90
CA ARG A 299 -0.30 -3.52 -11.66
C ARG A 299 -1.27 -4.29 -10.77
N VAL A 300 -0.89 -5.50 -10.41
CA VAL A 300 -1.63 -6.37 -9.50
C VAL A 300 -0.97 -6.30 -8.13
N ASP A 301 -1.67 -5.81 -7.12
CA ASP A 301 -1.15 -5.74 -5.76
C ASP A 301 -1.68 -6.93 -4.96
N LEU A 302 -0.77 -7.73 -4.39
CA LEU A 302 -1.08 -8.97 -3.68
C LEU A 302 -0.41 -8.99 -2.30
N TYR A 303 -1.05 -9.66 -1.35
CA TYR A 303 -0.46 -10.04 -0.07
C TYR A 303 -0.27 -11.55 -0.05
N ALA A 304 0.89 -12.01 0.40
CA ALA A 304 1.22 -13.44 0.38
C ALA A 304 1.68 -13.95 1.77
N PRO A 305 0.83 -13.81 2.82
CA PRO A 305 1.17 -14.33 4.13
C PRO A 305 1.25 -15.87 4.07
N ASP A 306 2.37 -16.40 4.58
CA ASP A 306 2.60 -17.85 4.70
C ASP A 306 2.43 -18.58 3.34
N ASN A 307 1.39 -19.40 3.20
CA ASN A 307 1.07 -20.15 1.98
C ASN A 307 -0.20 -19.66 1.27
N GLN A 308 -0.76 -18.53 1.70
CA GLN A 308 -1.97 -17.94 1.10
C GLN A 308 -1.61 -16.73 0.25
N VAL A 309 -2.46 -16.41 -0.72
CA VAL A 309 -2.34 -15.21 -1.54
C VAL A 309 -3.67 -14.47 -1.51
N PHE A 310 -3.64 -13.21 -1.11
CA PHE A 310 -4.81 -12.34 -1.08
C PHE A 310 -4.65 -11.18 -2.04
N PHE A 311 -5.74 -10.85 -2.71
CA PHE A 311 -5.85 -9.71 -3.59
C PHE A 311 -5.92 -8.40 -2.80
N GLY A 312 -5.14 -7.40 -3.21
CA GLY A 312 -5.14 -6.05 -2.68
C GLY A 312 -5.87 -5.07 -3.59
N GLU A 313 -5.32 -4.81 -4.77
CA GLU A 313 -5.93 -3.91 -5.76
C GLU A 313 -5.44 -4.17 -7.19
N LEU A 314 -6.21 -3.71 -8.19
CA LEU A 314 -5.74 -3.49 -9.56
C LEU A 314 -5.44 -2.00 -9.75
N THR A 315 -4.26 -1.69 -10.31
CA THR A 315 -3.86 -0.30 -10.59
C THR A 315 -3.49 -0.17 -12.05
N PHE A 316 -4.23 0.65 -12.78
CA PHE A 316 -4.03 0.87 -14.22
C PHE A 316 -3.14 2.06 -14.53
N THR A 317 -3.01 2.98 -13.57
CA THR A 317 -2.28 4.25 -13.71
C THR A 317 -1.32 4.45 -12.53
N PRO A 318 -0.33 3.53 -12.32
CA PRO A 318 0.55 3.59 -11.17
C PRO A 318 1.28 4.93 -11.08
N GLY A 319 1.21 5.54 -9.88
CA GLY A 319 1.77 6.87 -9.63
C GLY A 319 1.23 7.94 -10.56
N ALA A 320 0.05 7.76 -11.16
CA ALA A 320 -0.57 8.67 -12.11
C ALA A 320 0.31 9.01 -13.33
N GLY A 321 1.30 8.17 -13.68
CA GLY A 321 2.25 8.42 -14.77
C GLY A 321 3.35 9.42 -14.44
N VAL A 322 3.69 9.55 -13.15
CA VAL A 322 4.76 10.45 -12.70
C VAL A 322 5.69 9.77 -11.68
N LEU A 323 5.94 8.47 -11.87
CA LEU A 323 6.87 7.69 -11.06
C LEU A 323 8.30 7.90 -11.54
N PRO A 324 9.23 8.46 -10.74
CA PRO A 324 10.63 8.46 -11.11
C PRO A 324 11.18 7.04 -11.10
N PHE A 325 12.05 6.74 -12.07
CA PHE A 325 12.82 5.50 -12.15
C PHE A 325 14.30 5.78 -11.97
N THR A 326 15.02 4.88 -11.32
CA THR A 326 16.46 4.90 -11.27
C THR A 326 17.00 3.52 -11.64
N PRO A 327 17.77 3.39 -12.74
CA PRO A 327 18.10 4.43 -13.73
C PRO A 327 16.87 4.86 -14.57
N ASP A 328 16.91 6.08 -15.14
CA ASP A 328 15.83 6.64 -15.98
C ASP A 328 15.57 5.81 -17.25
N SER A 329 16.54 5.02 -17.73
CA SER A 329 16.38 4.11 -18.87
C SER A 329 15.23 3.13 -18.70
N ILE A 330 14.91 2.75 -17.46
CA ILE A 330 13.79 1.81 -17.14
C ILE A 330 12.45 2.39 -17.58
N ASP A 331 12.23 3.70 -17.47
CA ASP A 331 11.01 4.36 -17.96
C ASP A 331 10.82 4.13 -19.48
N TYR A 332 11.91 4.19 -20.26
CA TYR A 332 11.89 3.89 -21.70
C TYR A 332 11.75 2.40 -22.00
N GLU A 333 12.44 1.54 -21.24
CA GLU A 333 12.37 0.09 -21.41
C GLU A 333 10.95 -0.41 -21.15
N TRP A 334 10.33 0.00 -20.04
CA TRP A 334 8.95 -0.34 -19.74
C TRP A 334 7.96 0.30 -20.71
N GLY A 335 8.30 1.49 -21.24
CA GLY A 335 7.55 2.10 -22.31
C GLY A 335 7.45 1.22 -23.57
N LYS A 336 8.52 0.51 -23.94
CA LYS A 336 8.52 -0.44 -25.08
C LYS A 336 7.70 -1.70 -24.80
N LEU A 337 7.52 -2.07 -23.52
CA LEU A 337 6.71 -3.22 -23.14
C LEU A 337 5.22 -2.93 -23.23
N LEU A 338 4.83 -1.68 -23.02
CA LEU A 338 3.45 -1.21 -23.02
C LEU A 338 3.02 -0.76 -24.43
N GLY A 339 2.96 -1.64 -25.38
CA GLY A 339 2.34 -1.45 -26.69
C GLY A 339 2.80 -0.26 -27.53
#